data_84e4e9ba57a86bf9f9465b0ae15ecba6
#
_entry.id   84e4e9ba57a86bf9f9465b0ae15ecba6
#
_cell.length_a   1.000
_cell.length_b   1.000
_cell.length_c   1.000
_cell.angle_alpha   90.00
_cell.angle_beta   90.00
_cell.angle_gamma   90.00
#
_symmetry.space_group_name_H-M   'P 1'
#
loop_
_entity.id
_entity.type
_entity.pdbx_description
1 polymer ?
#
loop_
_entity_poly.entity_id
_entity_poly.type
_entity_poly.pdbx_seq_one_letter_code
_entity_poly.pdbx_strand_id
1 'polypeptide(L)'
;PGRKVFDKAVIGPVTPIAVYPYFQGTPFIGVFDGNSHTISHLTVAGGWYPGLFGRLESGAEVRDLGAVDVNVAGSGDYVGGLVGFNGGSITTSYSSGAVSGEGYVGGLVGLNVGSVTRCYSTATVNSSVSAVGGLAGENWGGTITHCYSTGAVSGSRNHVGGLVGSNANDGRVTHSVWDTQTSGLSASESGAGLTTTEMMDPYMLGLNGFANDPNWILDAGRDYPRLAWEGTPGQMIPEPNIDWMEGHGTPESPFRIDTVDQFILSSKASILWDKH
;
A
#
# COMPACT_ATOMS: atom_id res chain seq x y z
N PRO A 1 13.31 27.45 -10.69
CA PRO A 1 11.92 27.73 -10.41
C PRO A 1 11.51 27.00 -9.14
N GLY A 2 10.86 27.70 -8.20
CA GLY A 2 10.41 27.09 -6.96
C GLY A 2 9.39 25.99 -7.21
N ARG A 3 9.33 25.00 -6.31
CA ARG A 3 8.34 23.90 -6.32
C ARG A 3 6.95 24.52 -6.19
N LYS A 4 6.01 24.19 -7.11
CA LYS A 4 4.64 24.67 -7.00
C LYS A 4 3.95 23.93 -5.86
N VAL A 5 3.35 24.66 -4.94
CA VAL A 5 2.55 24.11 -3.84
C VAL A 5 1.08 24.25 -4.18
N PHE A 6 0.34 23.17 -4.10
CA PHE A 6 -1.11 23.14 -4.23
C PHE A 6 -1.74 23.15 -2.84
N ASP A 7 -2.78 23.93 -2.64
CA ASP A 7 -3.53 24.06 -1.39
C ASP A 7 -4.62 22.99 -1.20
N LYS A 8 -4.75 22.10 -2.16
CA LYS A 8 -5.70 20.99 -2.18
C LYS A 8 -5.25 19.95 -3.21
N ALA A 9 -5.89 18.78 -3.23
CA ALA A 9 -5.67 17.78 -4.27
C ALA A 9 -5.81 18.37 -5.67
N VAL A 10 -5.00 17.88 -6.61
CA VAL A 10 -4.97 18.41 -7.98
C VAL A 10 -6.17 17.93 -8.77
N ILE A 11 -6.60 16.70 -8.56
CA ILE A 11 -7.75 16.05 -9.24
C ILE A 11 -8.76 15.62 -8.17
N GLY A 12 -10.04 15.89 -8.40
CA GLY A 12 -11.10 15.59 -7.44
C GLY A 12 -10.94 16.32 -6.10
N PRO A 13 -10.63 17.63 -6.09
CA PRO A 13 -10.35 18.35 -4.86
C PRO A 13 -11.61 18.59 -4.02
N VAL A 14 -11.39 18.70 -2.71
CA VAL A 14 -12.41 19.24 -1.81
C VAL A 14 -12.50 20.75 -1.96
N THR A 15 -13.70 21.31 -1.90
CA THR A 15 -13.88 22.76 -1.82
C THR A 15 -13.50 23.28 -0.43
N PRO A 16 -13.02 24.53 -0.29
CA PRO A 16 -12.52 25.09 0.99
C PRO A 16 -13.53 25.12 2.16
N ILE A 17 -14.80 24.84 1.92
CA ILE A 17 -15.88 24.87 2.93
C ILE A 17 -16.28 23.42 3.27
N ALA A 18 -15.33 22.52 3.45
CA ALA A 18 -15.65 21.16 3.84
C ALA A 18 -16.13 21.14 5.30
N VAL A 19 -17.41 20.86 5.49
CA VAL A 19 -17.99 20.58 6.80
C VAL A 19 -18.03 19.08 6.98
N TYR A 20 -17.29 18.59 7.97
CA TYR A 20 -17.32 17.15 8.33
C TYR A 20 -18.76 16.69 8.59
N PRO A 21 -19.19 15.49 8.11
CA PRO A 21 -18.42 14.44 7.43
C PRO A 21 -18.56 14.43 5.90
N TYR A 22 -19.02 15.46 5.26
CA TYR A 22 -19.41 15.45 3.84
C TYR A 22 -18.29 15.96 2.94
N PHE A 23 -17.94 15.13 1.93
CA PHE A 23 -17.10 15.57 0.83
C PHE A 23 -17.83 16.65 0.02
N GLN A 24 -17.22 17.82 -0.04
CA GLN A 24 -17.69 18.92 -0.87
C GLN A 24 -16.67 19.17 -1.98
N GLY A 25 -17.00 18.74 -3.16
CA GLY A 25 -16.15 18.86 -4.33
C GLY A 25 -16.71 17.98 -5.45
N THR A 26 -16.00 17.92 -6.55
CA THR A 26 -16.31 17.01 -7.64
C THR A 26 -15.36 15.82 -7.57
N PRO A 27 -15.82 14.63 -7.14
CA PRO A 27 -14.95 13.46 -7.11
C PRO A 27 -14.53 13.06 -8.52
N PHE A 28 -13.44 12.38 -8.64
CA PHE A 28 -13.03 11.78 -9.90
C PHE A 28 -13.83 10.50 -10.15
N ILE A 29 -14.44 10.39 -11.35
CA ILE A 29 -15.33 9.28 -11.73
C ILE A 29 -14.88 8.56 -13.02
N GLY A 30 -13.74 8.97 -13.59
CA GLY A 30 -13.23 8.43 -14.86
C GLY A 30 -12.11 7.40 -14.67
N VAL A 31 -11.44 7.11 -15.75
CA VAL A 31 -10.20 6.32 -15.79
C VAL A 31 -9.02 7.28 -15.98
N PHE A 32 -8.05 7.20 -15.10
CA PHE A 32 -6.75 7.86 -15.24
C PHE A 32 -5.70 6.79 -15.49
N ASP A 33 -5.30 6.67 -16.74
CA ASP A 33 -4.21 5.80 -17.16
C ASP A 33 -2.92 6.61 -17.18
N GLY A 34 -2.01 6.30 -16.27
CA GLY A 34 -0.68 6.92 -16.21
C GLY A 34 0.20 6.53 -17.39
N ASN A 35 -0.18 5.48 -18.12
CA ASN A 35 0.55 4.98 -19.29
C ASN A 35 2.04 4.80 -18.99
N SER A 36 2.33 4.21 -17.83
CA SER A 36 3.70 3.95 -17.36
C SER A 36 4.55 5.22 -17.15
N HIS A 37 3.91 6.34 -16.81
CA HIS A 37 4.61 7.59 -16.52
C HIS A 37 4.59 7.92 -15.04
N THR A 38 5.45 8.87 -14.67
CA THR A 38 5.52 9.39 -13.32
C THR A 38 5.18 10.86 -13.24
N ILE A 39 4.51 11.25 -12.16
CA ILE A 39 4.36 12.64 -11.74
C ILE A 39 5.30 12.85 -10.56
N SER A 40 6.31 13.71 -10.74
CA SER A 40 7.35 13.91 -9.73
C SER A 40 7.28 15.29 -9.07
N HIS A 41 7.79 15.35 -7.83
CA HIS A 41 7.95 16.58 -7.06
C HIS A 41 6.62 17.31 -6.78
N LEU A 42 5.51 16.58 -6.72
CA LEU A 42 4.22 17.14 -6.33
C LEU A 42 4.27 17.60 -4.87
N THR A 43 3.84 18.82 -4.60
CA THR A 43 3.66 19.33 -3.24
C THR A 43 2.21 19.74 -3.05
N VAL A 44 1.55 19.11 -2.07
CA VAL A 44 0.18 19.44 -1.66
C VAL A 44 0.21 19.78 -0.16
N ALA A 45 -0.23 20.97 0.20
CA ALA A 45 -0.41 21.40 1.59
C ALA A 45 -1.88 21.80 1.74
N GLY A 46 -2.73 20.82 2.11
CA GLY A 46 -4.17 20.99 2.07
C GLY A 46 -4.87 20.66 3.39
N GLY A 47 -6.18 20.87 3.43
CA GLY A 47 -7.05 20.45 4.53
C GLY A 47 -7.36 18.96 4.46
N TRP A 48 -8.56 18.65 3.98
CA TRP A 48 -9.11 17.30 3.86
C TRP A 48 -8.81 16.69 2.48
N TYR A 49 -8.60 15.38 2.45
CA TYR A 49 -8.37 14.59 1.25
C TYR A 49 -7.17 15.04 0.39
N PRO A 50 -6.03 15.46 0.97
CA PRO A 50 -4.89 15.82 0.14
C PRO A 50 -4.24 14.60 -0.49
N GLY A 51 -3.79 14.76 -1.73
CA GLY A 51 -3.14 13.78 -2.58
C GLY A 51 -3.04 14.35 -4.00
N LEU A 52 -2.55 13.55 -4.94
CA LEU A 52 -2.73 13.91 -6.36
C LEU A 52 -4.24 13.89 -6.70
N PHE A 53 -4.92 12.83 -6.23
CA PHE A 53 -6.38 12.72 -6.27
C PHE A 53 -6.94 12.93 -4.87
N GLY A 54 -7.94 13.78 -4.73
CA GLY A 54 -8.63 13.98 -3.46
C GLY A 54 -9.57 12.80 -3.17
N ARG A 55 -10.51 12.55 -4.07
CA ARG A 55 -11.48 11.47 -3.95
C ARG A 55 -11.72 10.77 -5.28
N LEU A 56 -11.61 9.46 -5.26
CA LEU A 56 -12.11 8.57 -6.31
C LEU A 56 -13.49 8.04 -5.89
N GLU A 57 -14.45 8.10 -6.79
CA GLU A 57 -15.79 7.54 -6.57
C GLU A 57 -15.85 6.09 -7.07
N SER A 58 -16.91 5.38 -6.72
CA SER A 58 -17.16 4.03 -7.23
C SER A 58 -17.14 4.00 -8.76
N GLY A 59 -16.40 3.06 -9.34
CA GLY A 59 -16.17 2.94 -10.77
C GLY A 59 -15.04 3.80 -11.34
N ALA A 60 -14.44 4.70 -10.54
CA ALA A 60 -13.21 5.38 -10.94
C ALA A 60 -12.02 4.41 -10.94
N GLU A 61 -11.07 4.66 -11.83
CA GLU A 61 -9.83 3.87 -11.93
C GLU A 61 -8.61 4.78 -12.05
N VAL A 62 -7.55 4.46 -11.29
CA VAL A 62 -6.19 5.01 -11.46
C VAL A 62 -5.25 3.83 -11.66
N ARG A 63 -4.47 3.84 -12.74
CA ARG A 63 -3.55 2.76 -13.06
C ARG A 63 -2.25 3.23 -13.70
N ASP A 64 -1.23 2.38 -13.62
CA ASP A 64 0.06 2.52 -14.30
C ASP A 64 0.69 3.92 -14.08
N LEU A 65 0.65 4.38 -12.81
CA LEU A 65 1.06 5.73 -12.44
C LEU A 65 2.03 5.71 -11.24
N GLY A 66 3.16 6.39 -11.39
CA GLY A 66 4.08 6.68 -10.27
C GLY A 66 3.91 8.12 -9.76
N ALA A 67 3.75 8.28 -8.44
CA ALA A 67 3.83 9.57 -7.76
C ALA A 67 5.17 9.65 -7.01
N VAL A 68 6.16 10.32 -7.61
CA VAL A 68 7.56 10.27 -7.18
C VAL A 68 7.98 11.53 -6.43
N ASP A 69 8.66 11.33 -5.30
CA ASP A 69 9.14 12.43 -4.44
C ASP A 69 8.03 13.45 -4.15
N VAL A 70 6.87 12.92 -3.74
CA VAL A 70 5.75 13.77 -3.31
C VAL A 70 6.03 14.36 -1.93
N ASN A 71 5.44 15.50 -1.66
CA ASN A 71 5.37 16.10 -0.34
C ASN A 71 3.91 16.48 -0.07
N VAL A 72 3.18 15.60 0.61
CA VAL A 72 1.76 15.78 0.90
C VAL A 72 1.58 16.01 2.39
N ALA A 73 1.01 17.15 2.74
CA ALA A 73 0.72 17.53 4.12
C ALA A 73 -0.76 17.90 4.28
N GLY A 74 -1.47 17.19 5.15
CA GLY A 74 -2.88 17.43 5.46
C GLY A 74 -3.07 18.00 6.86
N SER A 75 -3.90 19.03 7.01
CA SER A 75 -4.37 19.51 8.31
C SER A 75 -5.74 18.91 8.69
N GLY A 76 -6.19 17.91 7.97
CA GLY A 76 -7.42 17.13 8.21
C GLY A 76 -7.18 15.67 7.91
N ASP A 77 -8.28 14.93 7.69
CA ASP A 77 -8.24 13.49 7.49
C ASP A 77 -8.05 13.07 6.02
N TYR A 78 -7.76 11.78 5.82
CA TYR A 78 -7.70 11.09 4.54
C TYR A 78 -6.54 11.58 3.65
N VAL A 79 -5.34 11.49 4.20
CA VAL A 79 -4.12 11.96 3.54
C VAL A 79 -3.41 10.80 2.84
N GLY A 80 -3.20 10.91 1.53
CA GLY A 80 -2.48 9.89 0.76
C GLY A 80 -1.47 10.49 -0.22
N GLY A 81 -0.36 9.80 -0.44
CA GLY A 81 0.64 10.25 -1.41
C GLY A 81 0.09 10.32 -2.84
N LEU A 82 -0.83 9.40 -3.18
CA LEU A 82 -1.52 9.37 -4.45
C LEU A 82 -2.99 9.78 -4.31
N VAL A 83 -3.73 9.15 -3.40
CA VAL A 83 -5.18 9.31 -3.26
C VAL A 83 -5.56 9.58 -1.81
N GLY A 84 -6.32 10.63 -1.53
CA GLY A 84 -6.87 10.88 -0.20
C GLY A 84 -7.92 9.84 0.19
N PHE A 85 -8.97 9.68 -0.61
CA PHE A 85 -10.07 8.72 -0.42
C PHE A 85 -10.28 7.89 -1.69
N ASN A 86 -10.16 6.58 -1.57
CA ASN A 86 -10.40 5.65 -2.67
C ASN A 86 -11.74 4.93 -2.52
N GLY A 87 -12.73 5.27 -3.32
CA GLY A 87 -13.96 4.52 -3.50
C GLY A 87 -13.99 3.69 -4.81
N GLY A 88 -12.98 3.83 -5.64
CA GLY A 88 -12.81 3.14 -6.92
C GLY A 88 -11.73 2.07 -6.89
N SER A 89 -10.88 2.06 -7.90
CA SER A 89 -9.74 1.13 -8.00
C SER A 89 -8.42 1.86 -8.27
N ILE A 90 -7.36 1.41 -7.59
CA ILE A 90 -5.99 1.82 -7.84
C ILE A 90 -5.21 0.55 -8.18
N THR A 91 -4.57 0.52 -9.35
CA THR A 91 -3.83 -0.66 -9.80
C THR A 91 -2.45 -0.27 -10.34
N THR A 92 -1.49 -1.16 -10.18
CA THR A 92 -0.13 -1.03 -10.77
C THR A 92 0.46 0.38 -10.63
N SER A 93 0.27 0.97 -9.45
CA SER A 93 0.66 2.35 -9.16
C SER A 93 1.45 2.45 -7.86
N TYR A 94 2.24 3.50 -7.72
CA TYR A 94 3.04 3.67 -6.51
C TYR A 94 3.22 5.13 -6.09
N SER A 95 3.72 5.30 -4.85
CA SER A 95 4.10 6.60 -4.31
C SER A 95 5.42 6.54 -3.55
N SER A 96 6.18 7.63 -3.62
CA SER A 96 7.40 7.84 -2.84
C SER A 96 7.48 9.29 -2.36
N GLY A 97 8.30 9.56 -1.33
CA GLY A 97 8.49 10.89 -0.78
C GLY A 97 8.02 11.01 0.67
N ALA A 98 7.27 12.04 1.02
CA ALA A 98 6.80 12.28 2.38
C ALA A 98 5.30 12.57 2.41
N VAL A 99 4.60 11.91 3.35
CA VAL A 99 3.17 12.09 3.58
C VAL A 99 2.93 12.31 5.07
N SER A 100 2.24 13.38 5.42
CA SER A 100 1.97 13.72 6.81
C SER A 100 0.57 14.28 7.00
N GLY A 101 -0.02 14.03 8.18
CA GLY A 101 -1.36 14.54 8.48
C GLY A 101 -1.82 14.27 9.90
N GLU A 102 -3.09 14.57 10.15
CA GLU A 102 -3.69 14.36 11.47
C GLU A 102 -4.40 13.00 11.56
N GLY A 103 -5.22 12.63 10.57
CA GLY A 103 -5.96 11.38 10.62
C GLY A 103 -5.96 10.58 9.30
N TYR A 104 -5.94 9.26 9.40
CA TYR A 104 -5.99 8.33 8.27
C TYR A 104 -4.93 8.64 7.20
N VAL A 105 -3.67 8.54 7.60
CA VAL A 105 -2.53 8.88 6.75
C VAL A 105 -1.90 7.62 6.17
N GLY A 106 -1.86 7.52 4.86
CA GLY A 106 -1.21 6.40 4.15
C GLY A 106 -0.20 6.87 3.12
N GLY A 107 0.86 6.11 2.94
CA GLY A 107 1.88 6.46 1.97
C GLY A 107 1.31 6.53 0.54
N LEU A 108 0.36 5.67 0.19
CA LEU A 108 -0.35 5.67 -1.09
C LEU A 108 -1.76 6.24 -0.95
N VAL A 109 -2.55 5.73 -0.01
CA VAL A 109 -3.98 6.06 0.14
C VAL A 109 -4.33 6.35 1.60
N GLY A 110 -5.05 7.45 1.86
CA GLY A 110 -5.52 7.80 3.20
C GLY A 110 -6.60 6.82 3.70
N LEU A 111 -7.74 6.75 3.03
CA LEU A 111 -8.83 5.81 3.29
C LEU A 111 -9.17 5.00 2.04
N ASN A 112 -9.18 3.67 2.18
CA ASN A 112 -9.60 2.75 1.13
C ASN A 112 -10.96 2.10 1.48
N VAL A 113 -11.97 2.34 0.64
CA VAL A 113 -13.25 1.63 0.65
C VAL A 113 -13.50 0.86 -0.66
N GLY A 114 -12.59 1.01 -1.61
CA GLY A 114 -12.57 0.35 -2.92
C GLY A 114 -11.51 -0.73 -3.01
N SER A 115 -10.72 -0.73 -4.08
CA SER A 115 -9.66 -1.71 -4.28
C SER A 115 -8.30 -1.05 -4.54
N VAL A 116 -7.25 -1.66 -3.95
CA VAL A 116 -5.84 -1.34 -4.20
C VAL A 116 -5.13 -2.63 -4.55
N THR A 117 -4.60 -2.73 -5.77
CA THR A 117 -4.03 -3.98 -6.28
C THR A 117 -2.70 -3.73 -6.98
N ARG A 118 -1.68 -4.53 -6.66
CA ARG A 118 -0.33 -4.41 -7.26
C ARG A 118 0.24 -3.00 -7.14
N CYS A 119 0.15 -2.47 -5.94
CA CYS A 119 0.60 -1.12 -5.63
C CYS A 119 1.66 -1.14 -4.53
N TYR A 120 2.47 -0.10 -4.47
CA TYR A 120 3.39 0.00 -3.35
C TYR A 120 3.61 1.45 -2.90
N SER A 121 4.18 1.60 -1.71
CA SER A 121 4.64 2.89 -1.20
C SER A 121 6.00 2.78 -0.54
N THR A 122 6.91 3.68 -0.92
CA THR A 122 8.18 3.89 -0.23
C THR A 122 8.22 5.23 0.51
N ALA A 123 7.07 5.90 0.61
CA ALA A 123 6.96 7.19 1.26
C ALA A 123 7.17 7.10 2.78
N THR A 124 7.87 8.05 3.35
CA THR A 124 7.87 8.26 4.80
C THR A 124 6.52 8.81 5.23
N VAL A 125 5.90 8.16 6.21
CA VAL A 125 4.54 8.49 6.65
C VAL A 125 4.54 8.91 8.12
N ASN A 126 3.86 10.02 8.42
CA ASN A 126 3.70 10.50 9.77
C ASN A 126 2.27 10.95 10.06
N SER A 127 1.72 10.53 11.21
CA SER A 127 0.42 11.03 11.69
C SER A 127 0.52 11.46 13.16
N SER A 128 -0.12 12.57 13.49
CA SER A 128 -0.15 13.08 14.86
C SER A 128 -1.37 12.63 15.66
N VAL A 129 -2.43 12.14 15.02
CA VAL A 129 -3.72 11.93 15.71
C VAL A 129 -4.30 10.51 15.55
N SER A 130 -4.33 9.92 14.36
CA SER A 130 -5.12 8.71 14.11
C SER A 130 -4.35 7.64 13.32
N ALA A 131 -5.07 6.76 12.63
CA ALA A 131 -4.49 5.62 11.91
C ALA A 131 -3.46 6.04 10.86
N VAL A 132 -2.29 5.42 10.93
CA VAL A 132 -1.20 5.65 9.98
C VAL A 132 -0.64 4.32 9.49
N GLY A 133 -0.50 4.19 8.18
CA GLY A 133 0.06 3.00 7.55
C GLY A 133 1.01 3.33 6.41
N GLY A 134 2.00 2.48 6.23
CA GLY A 134 3.00 2.67 5.17
C GLY A 134 2.39 2.70 3.76
N LEU A 135 1.29 1.96 3.54
CA LEU A 135 0.51 1.97 2.30
C LEU A 135 -0.83 2.70 2.48
N ALA A 136 -1.63 2.27 3.45
CA ALA A 136 -2.97 2.79 3.69
C ALA A 136 -3.16 3.20 5.14
N GLY A 137 -3.72 4.39 5.38
CA GLY A 137 -4.10 4.83 6.73
C GLY A 137 -5.19 3.94 7.29
N GLU A 138 -6.29 3.77 6.57
CA GLU A 138 -7.38 2.86 6.90
C GLU A 138 -7.87 2.10 5.67
N ASN A 139 -8.19 0.82 5.86
CA ASN A 139 -8.94 -0.02 4.93
C ASN A 139 -10.31 -0.32 5.54
N TRP A 140 -11.34 0.36 5.08
CA TRP A 140 -12.71 0.24 5.60
C TRP A 140 -13.60 -0.50 4.60
N GLY A 141 -13.76 -1.79 4.77
CA GLY A 141 -14.54 -2.63 3.84
C GLY A 141 -13.93 -2.79 2.45
N GLY A 142 -12.78 -2.17 2.20
CA GLY A 142 -12.08 -2.25 0.92
C GLY A 142 -11.17 -3.48 0.81
N THR A 143 -10.55 -3.64 -0.35
CA THR A 143 -9.59 -4.72 -0.61
C THR A 143 -8.21 -4.16 -0.93
N ILE A 144 -7.16 -4.77 -0.34
CA ILE A 144 -5.76 -4.50 -0.64
C ILE A 144 -5.11 -5.85 -0.98
N THR A 145 -4.55 -5.99 -2.16
CA THR A 145 -3.96 -7.26 -2.58
C THR A 145 -2.72 -7.08 -3.45
N HIS A 146 -1.72 -7.94 -3.25
CA HIS A 146 -0.42 -7.89 -3.93
C HIS A 146 0.25 -6.52 -3.80
N CYS A 147 0.24 -5.97 -2.60
CA CYS A 147 0.78 -4.65 -2.30
C CYS A 147 1.91 -4.71 -1.29
N TYR A 148 2.74 -3.68 -1.26
CA TYR A 148 3.72 -3.58 -0.20
C TYR A 148 4.04 -2.15 0.22
N SER A 149 4.75 -2.01 1.36
CA SER A 149 5.32 -0.74 1.82
C SER A 149 6.70 -0.93 2.44
N THR A 150 7.58 0.06 2.23
CA THR A 150 8.94 0.07 2.78
C THR A 150 9.33 1.39 3.43
N GLY A 151 8.47 2.40 3.38
CA GLY A 151 8.74 3.70 3.98
C GLY A 151 8.71 3.67 5.52
N ALA A 152 9.47 4.55 6.16
CA ALA A 152 9.39 4.75 7.61
C ALA A 152 7.99 5.24 8.01
N VAL A 153 7.44 4.67 9.07
CA VAL A 153 6.11 5.01 9.58
C VAL A 153 6.20 5.47 11.02
N SER A 154 5.61 6.60 11.33
CA SER A 154 5.56 7.13 12.68
C SER A 154 4.18 7.69 13.01
N GLY A 155 3.73 7.42 14.22
CA GLY A 155 2.46 7.90 14.73
C GLY A 155 2.48 8.04 16.25
N SER A 156 1.66 8.94 16.78
CA SER A 156 1.64 9.23 18.22
C SER A 156 0.55 8.47 18.98
N ARG A 157 -0.31 7.72 18.31
CA ARG A 157 -1.46 7.02 18.92
C ARG A 157 -1.57 5.56 18.45
N ASN A 158 -2.69 4.91 18.83
CA ASN A 158 -3.04 3.56 18.36
C ASN A 158 -3.25 3.53 16.85
N HIS A 159 -3.22 2.34 16.25
CA HIS A 159 -3.38 2.12 14.82
C HIS A 159 -2.21 2.65 13.97
N VAL A 160 -1.01 2.27 14.38
CA VAL A 160 0.23 2.50 13.61
C VAL A 160 0.65 1.17 13.02
N GLY A 161 0.62 1.06 11.70
CA GLY A 161 0.90 -0.18 10.99
C GLY A 161 1.94 -0.03 9.88
N GLY A 162 2.82 -1.01 9.76
CA GLY A 162 3.83 -1.01 8.70
C GLY A 162 3.22 -0.96 7.30
N LEU A 163 2.10 -1.67 7.09
CA LEU A 163 1.34 -1.64 5.83
C LEU A 163 0.04 -0.83 5.97
N VAL A 164 -0.81 -1.22 6.91
CA VAL A 164 -2.15 -0.66 7.13
C VAL A 164 -2.29 -0.25 8.60
N GLY A 165 -2.70 0.99 8.83
CA GLY A 165 -2.90 1.51 10.18
C GLY A 165 -4.14 0.92 10.85
N SER A 166 -5.26 0.88 10.16
CA SER A 166 -6.53 0.30 10.63
C SER A 166 -7.19 -0.52 9.51
N ASN A 167 -7.67 -1.72 9.84
CA ASN A 167 -8.44 -2.57 8.92
C ASN A 167 -9.78 -2.90 9.56
N ALA A 168 -10.85 -2.32 9.07
CA ALA A 168 -12.16 -2.35 9.69
C ALA A 168 -13.27 -2.66 8.69
N ASN A 169 -14.48 -2.96 9.20
CA ASN A 169 -15.69 -3.20 8.41
C ASN A 169 -15.48 -4.29 7.33
N ASP A 170 -14.92 -5.44 7.74
CA ASP A 170 -14.62 -6.60 6.87
C ASP A 170 -13.64 -6.27 5.73
N GLY A 171 -12.79 -5.28 5.91
CA GLY A 171 -11.72 -4.95 4.98
C GLY A 171 -10.77 -6.14 4.79
N ARG A 172 -10.41 -6.44 3.53
CA ARG A 172 -9.54 -7.56 3.20
C ARG A 172 -8.16 -7.09 2.78
N VAL A 173 -7.14 -7.69 3.38
CA VAL A 173 -5.75 -7.49 2.98
C VAL A 173 -5.14 -8.87 2.75
N THR A 174 -4.75 -9.17 1.52
CA THR A 174 -4.19 -10.47 1.13
C THR A 174 -2.93 -10.28 0.29
N HIS A 175 -2.01 -11.25 0.34
CA HIS A 175 -0.78 -11.25 -0.47
C HIS A 175 -0.03 -9.89 -0.41
N SER A 176 0.01 -9.29 0.78
CA SER A 176 0.57 -7.96 0.94
C SER A 176 1.51 -7.90 2.13
N VAL A 177 2.62 -7.21 1.97
CA VAL A 177 3.75 -7.26 2.91
C VAL A 177 4.28 -5.86 3.25
N TRP A 178 5.03 -5.75 4.35
CA TRP A 178 5.78 -4.53 4.65
C TRP A 178 7.17 -4.87 5.18
N ASP A 179 8.11 -3.95 5.00
CA ASP A 179 9.45 -4.07 5.56
C ASP A 179 9.44 -3.64 7.03
N THR A 180 9.72 -4.58 7.94
CA THR A 180 9.73 -4.35 9.38
C THR A 180 10.92 -3.50 9.85
N GLN A 181 12.03 -3.51 9.10
CA GLN A 181 13.24 -2.80 9.47
C GLN A 181 13.19 -1.34 9.02
N THR A 182 12.79 -1.08 7.78
CA THR A 182 12.71 0.29 7.25
C THR A 182 11.49 1.05 7.76
N SER A 183 10.37 0.37 7.99
CA SER A 183 9.21 1.00 8.62
C SER A 183 9.45 1.39 10.07
N GLY A 184 10.38 0.71 10.75
CA GLY A 184 10.61 0.83 12.19
C GLY A 184 9.52 0.19 13.05
N LEU A 185 8.65 -0.64 12.46
CA LEU A 185 7.50 -1.26 13.12
C LEU A 185 7.58 -2.78 13.06
N SER A 186 7.24 -3.44 14.17
CA SER A 186 7.10 -4.89 14.23
C SER A 186 5.67 -5.39 14.00
N ALA A 187 4.71 -4.49 13.80
CA ALA A 187 3.30 -4.82 13.66
C ALA A 187 2.61 -3.96 12.60
N SER A 188 1.53 -4.49 12.06
CA SER A 188 0.55 -3.81 11.22
C SER A 188 -0.82 -4.44 11.50
N GLU A 189 -1.91 -3.71 11.28
CA GLU A 189 -3.24 -4.26 11.47
C GLU A 189 -3.49 -5.47 10.54
N SER A 190 -2.87 -5.46 9.37
CA SER A 190 -2.96 -6.54 8.39
C SER A 190 -1.72 -6.59 7.49
N GLY A 191 -1.55 -7.72 6.79
CA GLY A 191 -0.39 -8.00 5.94
C GLY A 191 0.66 -8.85 6.67
N ALA A 192 1.76 -9.20 6.00
CA ALA A 192 2.87 -9.95 6.57
C ALA A 192 4.13 -9.09 6.68
N GLY A 193 4.73 -9.04 7.87
CA GLY A 193 5.99 -8.34 8.11
C GLY A 193 7.19 -9.16 7.65
N LEU A 194 8.00 -8.61 6.76
CA LEU A 194 9.24 -9.19 6.29
C LEU A 194 10.41 -8.28 6.66
N THR A 195 11.59 -8.85 6.84
CA THR A 195 12.82 -8.08 6.94
C THR A 195 13.23 -7.54 5.57
N THR A 196 14.08 -6.53 5.53
CA THR A 196 14.62 -6.00 4.25
C THR A 196 15.21 -7.09 3.36
N THR A 197 15.94 -8.04 3.94
CA THR A 197 16.50 -9.16 3.19
C THR A 197 15.42 -10.08 2.62
N GLU A 198 14.38 -10.39 3.39
CA GLU A 198 13.24 -11.21 2.94
C GLU A 198 12.41 -10.50 1.85
N MET A 199 12.31 -9.18 1.90
CA MET A 199 11.66 -8.37 0.86
C MET A 199 12.40 -8.38 -0.49
N MET A 200 13.67 -8.78 -0.50
CA MET A 200 14.53 -8.91 -1.69
C MET A 200 14.73 -10.38 -2.09
N ASP A 201 14.12 -11.32 -1.38
CA ASP A 201 14.21 -12.76 -1.61
C ASP A 201 13.01 -13.25 -2.44
N PRO A 202 13.25 -13.78 -3.66
CA PRO A 202 12.16 -14.27 -4.51
C PRO A 202 11.37 -15.41 -3.87
N TYR A 203 12.00 -16.25 -3.04
CA TYR A 203 11.32 -17.32 -2.33
C TYR A 203 10.32 -16.78 -1.30
N MET A 204 10.76 -15.84 -0.46
CA MET A 204 9.89 -15.22 0.55
C MET A 204 8.74 -14.43 -0.07
N LEU A 205 9.02 -13.70 -1.16
CA LEU A 205 7.99 -12.98 -1.90
C LEU A 205 7.01 -13.94 -2.59
N GLY A 206 7.51 -15.06 -3.14
CA GLY A 206 6.68 -16.10 -3.74
C GLY A 206 5.70 -16.70 -2.72
N LEU A 207 6.18 -17.04 -1.50
CA LEU A 207 5.33 -17.49 -0.39
C LEU A 207 4.25 -16.47 0.02
N ASN A 208 4.50 -15.20 -0.23
CA ASN A 208 3.57 -14.11 0.06
C ASN A 208 2.74 -13.66 -1.16
N GLY A 209 2.64 -14.53 -2.19
CA GLY A 209 1.70 -14.39 -3.30
C GLY A 209 2.21 -13.55 -4.48
N PHE A 210 3.48 -13.13 -4.50
CA PHE A 210 4.04 -12.36 -5.61
C PHE A 210 4.55 -13.24 -6.77
N ALA A 211 4.52 -14.58 -6.62
CA ALA A 211 5.00 -15.50 -7.64
C ALA A 211 4.16 -15.44 -8.92
N ASN A 212 4.82 -15.60 -10.05
CA ASN A 212 4.20 -15.69 -11.39
C ASN A 212 3.28 -14.53 -11.77
N ASP A 213 3.30 -13.42 -11.01
CA ASP A 213 2.59 -12.22 -11.40
C ASP A 213 3.46 -11.39 -12.36
N PRO A 214 3.06 -11.25 -13.64
CA PRO A 214 3.87 -10.55 -14.64
C PRO A 214 4.02 -9.05 -14.37
N ASN A 215 3.25 -8.51 -13.42
CA ASN A 215 3.37 -7.10 -13.04
C ASN A 215 4.50 -6.85 -12.06
N TRP A 216 5.05 -7.90 -11.42
CA TRP A 216 6.13 -7.77 -10.46
C TRP A 216 7.45 -8.34 -10.98
N ILE A 217 8.50 -7.55 -10.93
CA ILE A 217 9.88 -7.96 -11.22
C ILE A 217 10.77 -7.68 -10.01
N LEU A 218 11.80 -8.49 -9.84
CA LEU A 218 12.76 -8.40 -8.75
C LEU A 218 14.19 -8.57 -9.28
N ASP A 219 15.10 -7.71 -8.85
CA ASP A 219 16.55 -7.94 -8.92
C ASP A 219 17.00 -8.52 -7.57
N ALA A 220 16.94 -9.85 -7.48
CA ALA A 220 17.06 -10.61 -6.24
C ALA A 220 18.31 -10.25 -5.42
N GLY A 221 18.11 -9.97 -4.13
CA GLY A 221 19.17 -9.60 -3.18
C GLY A 221 19.75 -8.20 -3.38
N ARG A 222 19.20 -7.39 -4.27
CA ARG A 222 19.68 -6.03 -4.56
C ARG A 222 18.64 -4.95 -4.34
N ASP A 223 17.38 -5.26 -4.63
CA ASP A 223 16.33 -4.25 -4.58
C ASP A 223 14.98 -4.87 -4.21
N TYR A 224 14.01 -4.03 -3.86
CA TYR A 224 12.62 -4.43 -3.64
C TYR A 224 11.92 -4.78 -4.96
N PRO A 225 10.78 -5.52 -4.90
CA PRO A 225 9.94 -5.73 -6.08
C PRO A 225 9.55 -4.39 -6.72
N ARG A 226 9.55 -4.38 -8.04
CA ARG A 226 9.13 -3.22 -8.83
C ARG A 226 8.06 -3.62 -9.83
N LEU A 227 7.26 -2.66 -10.22
CA LEU A 227 6.29 -2.87 -11.28
C LEU A 227 7.01 -3.04 -12.63
N ALA A 228 6.62 -4.03 -13.40
CA ALA A 228 7.28 -4.38 -14.66
C ALA A 228 7.35 -3.21 -15.65
N TRP A 229 6.38 -2.30 -15.58
CA TRP A 229 6.35 -1.13 -16.46
C TRP A 229 7.39 -0.04 -16.09
N GLU A 230 8.02 -0.10 -14.92
CA GLU A 230 9.08 0.86 -14.54
C GLU A 230 10.36 0.69 -15.35
N GLY A 231 10.44 -0.38 -16.16
CA GLY A 231 11.54 -0.57 -17.14
C GLY A 231 12.90 -0.82 -16.52
N THR A 232 12.98 -1.18 -15.24
CA THR A 232 14.22 -1.48 -14.53
C THR A 232 14.58 -2.96 -14.68
N PRO A 233 15.88 -3.34 -14.54
CA PRO A 233 16.28 -4.75 -14.58
C PRO A 233 15.56 -5.58 -13.49
N GLY A 234 15.27 -6.82 -13.82
CA GLY A 234 14.65 -7.76 -12.89
C GLY A 234 14.06 -8.95 -13.61
N GLN A 235 13.68 -9.96 -12.86
CA GLN A 235 13.02 -11.16 -13.33
C GLN A 235 11.70 -11.36 -12.60
N MET A 236 10.77 -12.04 -13.24
CA MET A 236 9.52 -12.44 -12.59
C MET A 236 9.83 -13.33 -11.38
N ILE A 237 9.10 -13.14 -10.30
CA ILE A 237 9.27 -13.89 -9.06
C ILE A 237 8.74 -15.32 -9.29
N PRO A 238 9.57 -16.36 -9.09
CA PRO A 238 9.15 -17.75 -9.33
C PRO A 238 8.21 -18.27 -8.24
N GLU A 239 7.51 -19.37 -8.56
CA GLU A 239 6.82 -20.14 -7.51
C GLU A 239 7.80 -20.62 -6.45
N PRO A 240 7.45 -20.49 -5.16
CA PRO A 240 8.26 -21.06 -4.11
C PRO A 240 8.16 -22.57 -4.10
N ASN A 241 9.30 -23.26 -3.96
CA ASN A 241 9.29 -24.69 -3.70
C ASN A 241 8.89 -24.93 -2.24
N ILE A 242 7.69 -25.45 -2.02
CA ILE A 242 7.15 -25.83 -0.70
C ILE A 242 7.07 -27.35 -0.49
N ASP A 243 7.81 -28.15 -1.28
CA ASP A 243 7.82 -29.62 -1.18
C ASP A 243 8.28 -30.15 0.18
N TRP A 244 8.91 -29.29 1.01
CA TRP A 244 9.27 -29.60 2.37
C TRP A 244 8.07 -29.60 3.35
N MET A 245 6.89 -29.10 2.92
CA MET A 245 5.66 -29.18 3.71
C MET A 245 4.89 -30.44 3.34
N GLU A 246 4.70 -31.35 4.27
CA GLU A 246 3.81 -32.49 4.08
C GLU A 246 2.34 -32.03 4.15
N GLY A 247 1.49 -32.61 3.30
CA GLY A 247 0.05 -32.30 3.22
C GLY A 247 -0.29 -31.34 2.06
N HIS A 248 -1.58 -31.05 1.91
CA HIS A 248 -2.12 -30.23 0.81
C HIS A 248 -2.86 -28.98 1.33
N GLY A 249 -2.83 -28.73 2.62
CA GLY A 249 -3.53 -27.59 3.23
C GLY A 249 -5.05 -27.75 3.23
N THR A 250 -5.57 -28.97 3.12
CA THR A 250 -7.01 -29.26 3.22
C THR A 250 -7.36 -29.86 4.58
N PRO A 251 -8.63 -29.86 5.02
CA PRO A 251 -9.03 -30.53 6.28
C PRO A 251 -8.65 -32.01 6.33
N GLU A 252 -8.65 -32.71 5.18
CA GLU A 252 -8.31 -34.13 5.05
C GLU A 252 -6.81 -34.38 4.94
N SER A 253 -6.07 -33.38 4.52
CA SER A 253 -4.61 -33.42 4.37
C SER A 253 -3.98 -32.09 4.76
N PRO A 254 -4.01 -31.73 6.06
CA PRO A 254 -3.47 -30.47 6.53
C PRO A 254 -1.95 -30.41 6.35
N PHE A 255 -1.41 -29.21 6.17
CA PHE A 255 0.03 -29.03 6.20
C PHE A 255 0.59 -29.44 7.57
N ARG A 256 1.68 -30.21 7.55
CA ARG A 256 2.43 -30.59 8.75
C ARG A 256 3.64 -29.68 8.90
N ILE A 257 3.81 -29.19 10.10
CA ILE A 257 4.95 -28.35 10.50
C ILE A 257 5.74 -29.14 11.53
N ASP A 258 6.90 -29.66 11.15
CA ASP A 258 7.70 -30.55 11.96
C ASP A 258 8.90 -29.83 12.61
N THR A 259 9.23 -28.62 12.17
CA THR A 259 10.36 -27.83 12.71
C THR A 259 9.97 -26.40 13.04
N VAL A 260 10.75 -25.77 13.92
CA VAL A 260 10.58 -24.36 14.28
C VAL A 260 10.78 -23.44 13.06
N ASP A 261 11.73 -23.77 12.19
CA ASP A 261 12.01 -23.00 10.99
C ASP A 261 10.82 -23.06 10.02
N GLN A 262 10.20 -24.24 9.83
CA GLN A 262 8.97 -24.39 9.08
C GLN A 262 7.82 -23.57 9.66
N PHE A 263 7.69 -23.57 10.99
CA PHE A 263 6.68 -22.74 11.67
C PHE A 263 6.90 -21.25 11.44
N ILE A 264 8.15 -20.77 11.55
CA ILE A 264 8.49 -19.37 11.30
C ILE A 264 8.19 -19.00 9.84
N LEU A 265 8.59 -19.83 8.88
CA LEU A 265 8.30 -19.60 7.47
C LEU A 265 6.80 -19.58 7.18
N SER A 266 6.04 -20.56 7.71
CA SER A 266 4.59 -20.62 7.52
C SER A 266 3.87 -19.40 8.12
N SER A 267 4.34 -18.90 9.26
CA SER A 267 3.72 -17.72 9.90
C SER A 267 3.89 -16.42 9.10
N LYS A 268 4.86 -16.37 8.18
CA LYS A 268 5.13 -15.24 7.29
C LYS A 268 4.53 -15.40 5.90
N ALA A 269 4.06 -16.58 5.52
CA ALA A 269 3.60 -16.91 4.19
C ALA A 269 2.08 -16.72 4.05
N SER A 270 1.64 -15.63 3.42
CA SER A 270 0.22 -15.34 3.24
C SER A 270 -0.49 -16.40 2.40
N ILE A 271 0.18 -16.96 1.40
CA ILE A 271 -0.38 -18.00 0.50
C ILE A 271 -0.83 -19.27 1.25
N LEU A 272 -0.26 -19.56 2.42
CA LEU A 272 -0.63 -20.73 3.22
C LEU A 272 -1.92 -20.52 4.02
N TRP A 273 -2.32 -19.28 4.24
CA TRP A 273 -3.47 -18.92 5.08
C TRP A 273 -4.72 -18.56 4.27
N ASP A 274 -4.56 -18.30 2.96
CA ASP A 274 -5.69 -17.94 2.08
C ASP A 274 -6.51 -19.14 1.57
N LYS A 275 -6.19 -20.36 2.00
CA LYS A 275 -6.86 -21.58 1.54
C LYS A 275 -8.04 -22.05 2.42
N HIS A 276 -8.54 -21.15 3.27
CA HIS A 276 -9.66 -21.47 4.20
C HIS A 276 -10.78 -20.44 4.12
#